data_5a595c4af9b33a79c8dc7f27ff045b4b
#
_entry.id   5a595c4af9b33a79c8dc7f27ff045b4b
#
_cell.length_a   1.000
_cell.length_b   1.000
_cell.length_c   1.000
_cell.angle_alpha   90.00
_cell.angle_beta   90.00
_cell.angle_gamma   90.00
#
_symmetry.space_group_name_H-M   'P 1'
#
loop_
_entity.id
_entity.type
_entity.pdbx_description
1 polymer ?
#
loop_
_entity_poly.entity_id
_entity_poly.type
_entity_poly.pdbx_seq_one_letter_code
_entity_poly.pdbx_strand_id
1 'polypeptide(L)'
;MIIPQRKMDFANYYRTALLYLACIDLASMSDEERHRRAYYLSVAALVSNSIYNFGELLLHPILDVLAQSEDDSWLRDLLFAFNRGDLAAYDVLSDHISENRLLNEHSTHLRQKIYLAALTEAVFRRPPHDRAMTFTTISQETKVRPEEIEHLIMKALSLGLLRGTIDQVDEVAHITWVQPKVLDMKQVGNLRKRLLDWDSSVNQLGNWIEGAGKDVWAA
;
A
#
# COMPACT_ATOMS: atom_id res chain seq x y z
N MET A 1 32.68 11.74 -23.35
CA MET A 1 32.64 10.41 -22.74
C MET A 1 31.19 10.10 -22.47
N ILE A 2 30.55 9.35 -23.36
CA ILE A 2 29.10 9.03 -23.31
C ILE A 2 28.96 7.90 -22.28
N ILE A 3 28.40 8.21 -21.11
CA ILE A 3 28.02 7.18 -20.13
C ILE A 3 26.83 6.44 -20.74
N PRO A 4 26.94 5.13 -21.02
CA PRO A 4 25.81 4.37 -21.52
C PRO A 4 24.68 4.48 -20.50
N GLN A 5 23.46 4.78 -20.96
CA GLN A 5 22.25 4.73 -20.17
C GLN A 5 22.08 3.30 -19.62
N ARG A 6 22.71 3.03 -18.47
CA ARG A 6 22.35 1.88 -17.67
C ARG A 6 20.88 2.09 -17.29
N LYS A 7 20.01 1.18 -17.70
CA LYS A 7 18.65 1.09 -17.15
C LYS A 7 18.79 1.19 -15.63
N MET A 8 18.39 2.32 -15.06
CA MET A 8 18.41 2.52 -13.61
C MET A 8 17.42 1.51 -13.02
N ASP A 9 17.94 0.45 -12.42
CA ASP A 9 17.11 -0.55 -11.75
C ASP A 9 16.77 0.00 -10.35
N PHE A 10 15.73 0.83 -10.33
CA PHE A 10 15.25 1.46 -9.10
C PHE A 10 14.80 0.44 -8.05
N ALA A 11 14.34 -0.74 -8.48
CA ALA A 11 13.93 -1.80 -7.56
C ALA A 11 15.12 -2.40 -6.81
N ASN A 12 16.18 -2.73 -7.52
CA ASN A 12 17.42 -3.23 -6.91
C ASN A 12 18.09 -2.15 -6.05
N TYR A 13 18.10 -0.91 -6.52
CA TYR A 13 18.62 0.19 -5.71
C TYR A 13 17.85 0.31 -4.37
N TYR A 14 16.53 0.30 -4.41
CA TYR A 14 15.69 0.38 -3.21
C TYR A 14 16.00 -0.75 -2.23
N ARG A 15 16.03 -2.00 -2.70
CA ARG A 15 16.31 -3.18 -1.87
C ARG A 15 17.70 -3.14 -1.25
N THR A 16 18.71 -2.86 -2.06
CA THR A 16 20.11 -2.81 -1.59
C THR A 16 20.34 -1.63 -0.65
N ALA A 17 19.70 -0.48 -0.88
CA ALA A 17 19.78 0.67 -0.01
C ALA A 17 19.12 0.41 1.36
N LEU A 18 17.96 -0.26 1.41
CA LEU A 18 17.34 -0.66 2.68
C LEU A 18 18.22 -1.66 3.45
N LEU A 19 18.77 -2.67 2.78
CA LEU A 19 19.70 -3.60 3.42
C LEU A 19 20.95 -2.90 3.97
N TYR A 20 21.48 -1.94 3.22
CA TYR A 20 22.61 -1.14 3.66
C TYR A 20 22.27 -0.32 4.91
N LEU A 21 21.10 0.32 4.93
CA LEU A 21 20.64 1.10 6.09
C LEU A 21 20.38 0.22 7.32
N ALA A 22 19.98 -1.03 7.12
CA ALA A 22 19.84 -1.99 8.22
C ALA A 22 21.17 -2.42 8.87
N CYS A 23 22.28 -2.29 8.12
CA CYS A 23 23.62 -2.66 8.60
C CYS A 23 24.40 -1.50 9.22
N ILE A 24 23.96 -0.25 9.04
CA ILE A 24 24.69 0.94 9.48
C ILE A 24 23.91 1.67 10.56
N ASP A 25 24.65 2.18 11.54
CA ASP A 25 24.08 3.10 12.53
C ASP A 25 23.89 4.48 11.89
N LEU A 26 22.65 4.95 11.86
CA LEU A 26 22.29 6.27 11.31
C LEU A 26 23.02 7.42 12.03
N ALA A 27 23.37 7.23 13.30
CA ALA A 27 24.10 8.23 14.07
C ALA A 27 25.54 8.46 13.56
N SER A 28 26.10 7.48 12.85
CA SER A 28 27.46 7.59 12.26
C SER A 28 27.51 8.38 10.95
N MET A 29 26.35 8.69 10.35
CA MET A 29 26.25 9.38 9.07
C MET A 29 26.05 10.89 9.28
N SER A 30 26.60 11.70 8.35
CA SER A 30 26.32 13.15 8.33
C SER A 30 24.84 13.42 7.98
N ASP A 31 24.31 14.56 8.44
CA ASP A 31 22.92 14.95 8.17
C ASP A 31 22.65 15.10 6.67
N GLU A 32 23.60 15.66 5.92
CA GLU A 32 23.51 15.82 4.47
C GLU A 32 23.46 14.44 3.75
N GLU A 33 24.24 13.49 4.21
CA GLU A 33 24.24 12.14 3.63
C GLU A 33 22.95 11.39 3.95
N ARG A 34 22.44 11.52 5.18
CA ARG A 34 21.13 10.96 5.58
C ARG A 34 20.02 11.53 4.72
N HIS A 35 19.97 12.85 4.56
CA HIS A 35 18.97 13.53 3.74
C HIS A 35 19.03 13.08 2.27
N ARG A 36 20.22 13.10 1.66
CA ARG A 36 20.42 12.66 0.29
C ARG A 36 20.00 11.22 0.06
N ARG A 37 20.30 10.30 0.99
CA ARG A 37 19.90 8.89 0.89
C ARG A 37 18.39 8.72 1.05
N ALA A 38 17.79 9.42 2.01
CA ALA A 38 16.35 9.41 2.21
C ALA A 38 15.61 9.87 0.95
N TYR A 39 16.07 10.94 0.32
CA TYR A 39 15.52 11.48 -0.92
C TYR A 39 15.59 10.46 -2.07
N TYR A 40 16.79 9.95 -2.38
CA TYR A 40 16.94 9.00 -3.48
C TYR A 40 16.20 7.68 -3.23
N LEU A 41 16.16 7.22 -2.00
CA LEU A 41 15.42 6.01 -1.63
C LEU A 41 13.92 6.18 -1.83
N SER A 42 13.39 7.34 -1.45
CA SER A 42 11.98 7.69 -1.61
C SER A 42 11.59 7.80 -3.09
N VAL A 43 12.41 8.48 -3.89
CA VAL A 43 12.19 8.58 -5.34
C VAL A 43 12.29 7.19 -6.01
N ALA A 44 13.28 6.38 -5.65
CA ALA A 44 13.44 5.03 -6.18
C ALA A 44 12.25 4.12 -5.83
N ALA A 45 11.71 4.23 -4.62
CA ALA A 45 10.50 3.52 -4.20
C ALA A 45 9.29 3.89 -5.06
N LEU A 46 9.11 5.19 -5.34
CA LEU A 46 7.99 5.69 -6.13
C LEU A 46 8.09 5.28 -7.60
N VAL A 47 9.26 5.45 -8.22
CA VAL A 47 9.49 5.18 -9.65
C VAL A 47 9.58 3.68 -9.96
N SER A 48 9.94 2.84 -9.00
CA SER A 48 10.06 1.39 -9.20
C SER A 48 8.76 0.73 -9.64
N ASN A 49 8.85 -0.13 -10.65
CA ASN A 49 7.71 -0.89 -11.20
C ASN A 49 7.28 -2.08 -10.34
N SER A 50 8.11 -2.53 -9.41
CA SER A 50 7.86 -3.75 -8.64
C SER A 50 7.60 -3.50 -7.14
N ILE A 51 7.74 -2.26 -6.66
CA ILE A 51 7.57 -1.91 -5.26
C ILE A 51 6.24 -1.19 -5.06
N TYR A 52 5.31 -1.87 -4.40
CA TYR A 52 3.98 -1.36 -4.07
C TYR A 52 3.74 -1.26 -2.56
N ASN A 53 4.61 -1.88 -1.77
CA ASN A 53 4.58 -1.79 -0.31
C ASN A 53 5.73 -0.89 0.17
N PHE A 54 5.37 0.25 0.75
CA PHE A 54 6.32 1.24 1.27
C PHE A 54 6.52 1.12 2.79
N GLY A 55 5.90 0.13 3.42
CA GLY A 55 5.83 0.06 4.87
C GLY A 55 7.17 -0.03 5.57
N GLU A 56 8.13 -0.77 5.01
CA GLU A 56 9.49 -0.84 5.56
C GLU A 56 10.17 0.53 5.55
N LEU A 57 10.01 1.27 4.45
CA LEU A 57 10.56 2.62 4.34
C LEU A 57 9.84 3.59 5.28
N LEU A 58 8.51 3.52 5.36
CA LEU A 58 7.70 4.42 6.19
C LEU A 58 7.97 4.26 7.69
N LEU A 59 8.38 3.06 8.13
CA LEU A 59 8.77 2.80 9.51
C LEU A 59 10.25 3.11 9.79
N HIS A 60 11.04 3.37 8.75
CA HIS A 60 12.45 3.58 8.92
C HIS A 60 12.76 5.02 9.37
N PRO A 61 13.58 5.22 10.43
CA PRO A 61 13.87 6.55 10.98
C PRO A 61 14.50 7.53 9.98
N ILE A 62 15.06 7.03 8.88
CA ILE A 62 15.67 7.89 7.85
C ILE A 62 14.65 8.85 7.20
N LEU A 63 13.36 8.51 7.19
CA LEU A 63 12.32 9.40 6.66
C LEU A 63 12.03 10.60 7.57
N ASP A 64 12.37 10.53 8.85
CA ASP A 64 12.18 11.65 9.77
C ASP A 64 13.08 12.83 9.40
N VAL A 65 14.20 12.56 8.71
CA VAL A 65 15.09 13.61 8.18
C VAL A 65 14.41 14.42 7.08
N LEU A 66 13.59 13.78 6.23
CA LEU A 66 12.80 14.50 5.21
C LEU A 66 11.69 15.34 5.83
N ALA A 67 11.14 14.91 6.97
CA ALA A 67 10.12 15.68 7.68
C ALA A 67 10.65 16.99 8.28
N GLN A 68 11.95 17.06 8.54
CA GLN A 68 12.61 18.26 9.09
C GLN A 68 12.98 19.28 8.00
N SER A 69 12.99 18.86 6.74
CA SER A 69 13.28 19.74 5.59
C SER A 69 11.98 20.32 5.02
N GLU A 70 11.87 21.65 4.94
CA GLU A 70 10.71 22.31 4.34
C GLU A 70 10.60 21.99 2.84
N ASP A 71 11.72 21.83 2.15
CA ASP A 71 11.78 21.63 0.71
C ASP A 71 11.36 20.21 0.29
N ASP A 72 11.60 19.18 1.12
CA ASP A 72 11.41 17.76 0.75
C ASP A 72 10.35 17.04 1.59
N SER A 73 9.67 17.73 2.52
CA SER A 73 8.58 17.15 3.34
C SER A 73 7.44 16.59 2.50
N TRP A 74 7.14 17.23 1.37
CA TRP A 74 6.13 16.77 0.41
C TRP A 74 6.39 15.34 -0.10
N LEU A 75 7.65 14.93 -0.22
CA LEU A 75 8.01 13.59 -0.71
C LEU A 75 7.63 12.50 0.32
N ARG A 76 7.80 12.80 1.60
CA ARG A 76 7.31 11.95 2.70
C ARG A 76 5.78 11.84 2.67
N ASP A 77 5.09 12.97 2.54
CA ASP A 77 3.63 13.00 2.50
C ASP A 77 3.10 12.26 1.27
N LEU A 78 3.80 12.35 0.14
CA LEU A 78 3.51 11.59 -1.06
C LEU A 78 3.63 10.07 -0.82
N LEU A 79 4.67 9.60 -0.14
CA LEU A 79 4.80 8.19 0.23
C LEU A 79 3.65 7.71 1.14
N PHE A 80 3.22 8.53 2.10
CA PHE A 80 2.04 8.23 2.92
C PHE A 80 0.75 8.20 2.10
N ALA A 81 0.58 9.13 1.15
CA ALA A 81 -0.56 9.13 0.24
C ALA A 81 -0.62 7.82 -0.57
N PHE A 82 0.52 7.38 -1.11
CA PHE A 82 0.62 6.09 -1.82
C PHE A 82 0.32 4.89 -0.92
N ASN A 83 0.82 4.88 0.32
CA ASN A 83 0.56 3.77 1.24
C ASN A 83 -0.91 3.66 1.63
N ARG A 84 -1.61 4.81 1.75
CA ARG A 84 -3.05 4.87 2.09
C ARG A 84 -3.95 4.78 0.87
N GLY A 85 -3.41 4.92 -0.34
CA GLY A 85 -4.20 5.02 -1.56
C GLY A 85 -5.04 6.30 -1.61
N ASP A 86 -4.55 7.39 -1.02
CA ASP A 86 -5.26 8.66 -0.94
C ASP A 86 -5.04 9.49 -2.21
N LEU A 87 -6.04 9.43 -3.10
CA LEU A 87 -6.03 10.15 -4.37
C LEU A 87 -6.12 11.67 -4.19
N ALA A 88 -6.83 12.14 -3.16
CA ALA A 88 -6.98 13.58 -2.93
C ALA A 88 -5.65 14.19 -2.47
N ALA A 89 -4.94 13.52 -1.57
CA ALA A 89 -3.60 13.93 -1.16
C ALA A 89 -2.59 13.89 -2.34
N TYR A 90 -2.70 12.89 -3.21
CA TYR A 90 -1.87 12.81 -4.42
C TYR A 90 -2.12 13.98 -5.37
N ASP A 91 -3.39 14.35 -5.61
CA ASP A 91 -3.74 15.45 -6.51
C ASP A 91 -3.22 16.80 -5.97
N VAL A 92 -3.25 17.02 -4.66
CA VAL A 92 -2.67 18.22 -4.02
C VAL A 92 -1.15 18.30 -4.22
N LEU A 93 -0.47 17.15 -4.20
CA LEU A 93 0.98 17.07 -4.35
C LEU A 93 1.44 16.99 -5.82
N SER A 94 0.51 17.00 -6.78
CA SER A 94 0.82 16.85 -8.22
C SER A 94 1.73 17.96 -8.77
N ASP A 95 1.66 19.17 -8.20
CA ASP A 95 2.49 20.31 -8.62
C ASP A 95 3.97 20.03 -8.32
N HIS A 96 4.28 19.53 -7.13
CA HIS A 96 5.65 19.13 -6.76
C HIS A 96 6.18 17.97 -7.63
N ILE A 97 5.30 17.04 -8.02
CA ILE A 97 5.67 15.95 -8.94
C ILE A 97 6.08 16.52 -10.30
N SER A 98 5.36 17.56 -10.77
CA SER A 98 5.63 18.19 -12.07
C SER A 98 6.94 18.98 -12.08
N GLU A 99 7.34 19.56 -10.95
CA GLU A 99 8.60 20.27 -10.77
C GLU A 99 9.81 19.33 -10.74
N ASN A 100 9.62 18.10 -10.26
CA ASN A 100 10.68 17.10 -10.20
C ASN A 100 10.79 16.35 -11.52
N ARG A 101 11.90 16.56 -12.24
CA ARG A 101 12.11 15.97 -13.58
C ARG A 101 11.94 14.45 -13.61
N LEU A 102 12.50 13.71 -12.65
CA LEU A 102 12.43 12.25 -12.61
C LEU A 102 11.00 11.74 -12.37
N LEU A 103 10.27 12.38 -11.45
CA LEU A 103 8.89 12.00 -11.14
C LEU A 103 7.95 12.40 -12.28
N ASN A 104 8.22 13.54 -12.93
CA ASN A 104 7.43 14.00 -14.08
C ASN A 104 7.57 13.05 -15.29
N GLU A 105 8.78 12.58 -15.60
CA GLU A 105 9.02 11.57 -16.64
C GLU A 105 8.23 10.27 -16.38
N HIS A 106 7.93 9.96 -15.11
CA HIS A 106 7.18 8.78 -14.68
C HIS A 106 5.75 9.07 -14.18
N SER A 107 5.22 10.27 -14.44
CA SER A 107 3.91 10.72 -13.91
C SER A 107 2.76 9.78 -14.25
N THR A 108 2.70 9.27 -15.48
CA THR A 108 1.69 8.29 -15.89
C THR A 108 1.79 6.99 -15.09
N HIS A 109 3.01 6.51 -14.83
CA HIS A 109 3.24 5.33 -14.02
C HIS A 109 2.84 5.57 -12.55
N LEU A 110 3.19 6.72 -11.98
CA LEU A 110 2.80 7.10 -10.63
C LEU A 110 1.27 7.15 -10.49
N ARG A 111 0.58 7.72 -11.48
CA ARG A 111 -0.88 7.75 -11.48
C ARG A 111 -1.52 6.36 -11.53
N GLN A 112 -1.01 5.46 -12.33
CA GLN A 112 -1.44 4.06 -12.32
C GLN A 112 -1.16 3.38 -10.98
N LYS A 113 0.00 3.66 -10.38
CA LYS A 113 0.43 3.10 -9.11
C LYS A 113 -0.47 3.54 -7.96
N ILE A 114 -0.89 4.82 -7.91
CA ILE A 114 -1.81 5.29 -6.87
C ILE A 114 -3.21 4.69 -7.03
N TYR A 115 -3.71 4.48 -8.25
CA TYR A 115 -4.99 3.79 -8.46
C TYR A 115 -4.93 2.33 -7.98
N LEU A 116 -3.82 1.63 -8.23
CA LEU A 116 -3.61 0.28 -7.70
C LEU A 116 -3.52 0.28 -6.17
N ALA A 117 -2.88 1.29 -5.58
CA ALA A 117 -2.82 1.45 -4.13
C ALA A 117 -4.21 1.72 -3.53
N ALA A 118 -5.01 2.58 -4.17
CA ALA A 118 -6.39 2.85 -3.76
C ALA A 118 -7.27 1.59 -3.84
N LEU A 119 -7.17 0.82 -4.94
CA LEU A 119 -7.89 -0.45 -5.08
C LEU A 119 -7.50 -1.45 -3.99
N THR A 120 -6.21 -1.64 -3.74
CA THR A 120 -5.75 -2.58 -2.70
C THR A 120 -6.19 -2.17 -1.31
N GLU A 121 -6.22 -0.86 -1.01
CA GLU A 121 -6.72 -0.33 0.25
C GLU A 121 -8.22 -0.49 0.40
N ALA A 122 -8.99 -0.25 -0.68
CA ALA A 122 -10.44 -0.45 -0.72
C ALA A 122 -10.82 -1.90 -0.37
N VAL A 123 -10.11 -2.87 -0.95
CA VAL A 123 -10.29 -4.31 -0.65
C VAL A 123 -9.82 -4.64 0.77
N PHE A 124 -8.70 -4.08 1.23
CA PHE A 124 -8.14 -4.35 2.56
C PHE A 124 -9.08 -3.91 3.69
N ARG A 125 -9.78 -2.80 3.53
CA ARG A 125 -10.75 -2.30 4.52
C ARG A 125 -11.96 -3.22 4.72
N ARG A 126 -12.27 -4.06 3.73
CA ARG A 126 -13.41 -4.99 3.76
C ARG A 126 -13.06 -6.26 4.52
N PRO A 127 -14.02 -6.84 5.25
CA PRO A 127 -13.83 -8.13 5.88
C PRO A 127 -13.67 -9.23 4.83
N PRO A 128 -12.98 -10.35 5.13
CA PRO A 128 -12.70 -11.41 4.16
C PRO A 128 -13.93 -12.04 3.50
N HIS A 129 -15.07 -12.06 4.21
CA HIS A 129 -16.34 -12.61 3.69
C HIS A 129 -17.12 -11.63 2.80
N ASP A 130 -16.72 -10.33 2.73
CA ASP A 130 -17.38 -9.28 1.97
C ASP A 130 -16.37 -8.60 1.01
N ARG A 131 -15.67 -9.40 0.22
CA ARG A 131 -14.71 -8.94 -0.79
C ARG A 131 -15.20 -9.20 -2.22
N ALA A 132 -16.51 -9.38 -2.39
CA ALA A 132 -17.16 -9.30 -3.67
C ALA A 132 -17.52 -7.83 -3.92
N MET A 133 -16.84 -7.21 -4.89
CA MET A 133 -16.99 -5.78 -5.17
C MET A 133 -17.50 -5.58 -6.60
N THR A 134 -18.58 -4.81 -6.75
CA THR A 134 -19.05 -4.42 -8.08
C THR A 134 -18.11 -3.39 -8.71
N PHE A 135 -18.03 -3.36 -10.03
CA PHE A 135 -17.21 -2.37 -10.75
C PHE A 135 -17.63 -0.95 -10.42
N THR A 136 -18.92 -0.70 -10.23
CA THR A 136 -19.44 0.60 -9.79
C THR A 136 -18.91 1.02 -8.43
N THR A 137 -18.86 0.11 -7.46
CA THR A 137 -18.28 0.38 -6.13
C THR A 137 -16.78 0.69 -6.24
N ILE A 138 -16.04 -0.09 -7.02
CA ILE A 138 -14.61 0.13 -7.23
C ILE A 138 -14.38 1.48 -7.91
N SER A 139 -15.18 1.84 -8.93
CA SER A 139 -15.12 3.13 -9.60
C SER A 139 -15.30 4.31 -8.64
N GLN A 140 -16.27 4.21 -7.74
CA GLN A 140 -16.53 5.25 -6.72
C GLN A 140 -15.35 5.41 -5.75
N GLU A 141 -14.77 4.30 -5.29
CA GLU A 141 -13.66 4.33 -4.34
C GLU A 141 -12.32 4.72 -4.97
N THR A 142 -12.07 4.32 -6.21
CA THR A 142 -10.82 4.60 -6.93
C THR A 142 -10.88 5.83 -7.84
N LYS A 143 -12.07 6.40 -8.05
CA LYS A 143 -12.32 7.50 -9.00
C LYS A 143 -11.85 7.20 -10.43
N VAL A 144 -11.74 5.93 -10.78
CA VAL A 144 -11.42 5.46 -12.13
C VAL A 144 -12.71 5.24 -12.90
N ARG A 145 -12.69 5.51 -14.20
CA ARG A 145 -13.88 5.33 -15.06
C ARG A 145 -14.31 3.86 -15.08
N PRO A 146 -15.61 3.56 -15.10
CA PRO A 146 -16.11 2.19 -15.06
C PRO A 146 -15.51 1.27 -16.14
N GLU A 147 -15.28 1.81 -17.33
CA GLU A 147 -14.71 1.09 -18.48
C GLU A 147 -13.25 0.65 -18.26
N GLU A 148 -12.53 1.31 -17.34
CA GLU A 148 -11.13 1.04 -17.04
C GLU A 148 -10.96 0.14 -15.80
N ILE A 149 -12.06 -0.13 -15.06
CA ILE A 149 -12.01 -0.90 -13.81
C ILE A 149 -11.54 -2.33 -14.01
N GLU A 150 -12.08 -3.01 -15.02
CA GLU A 150 -11.64 -4.38 -15.35
C GLU A 150 -10.14 -4.41 -15.58
N HIS A 151 -9.62 -3.46 -16.37
CA HIS A 151 -8.19 -3.35 -16.68
C HIS A 151 -7.35 -3.10 -15.42
N LEU A 152 -7.84 -2.26 -14.52
CA LEU A 152 -7.20 -1.98 -13.24
C LEU A 152 -7.11 -3.25 -12.37
N ILE A 153 -8.20 -4.01 -12.28
CA ILE A 153 -8.24 -5.27 -11.52
C ILE A 153 -7.32 -6.31 -12.15
N MET A 154 -7.36 -6.49 -13.46
CA MET A 154 -6.46 -7.39 -14.20
C MET A 154 -4.99 -7.04 -13.94
N LYS A 155 -4.65 -5.75 -13.93
CA LYS A 155 -3.31 -5.28 -13.61
C LYS A 155 -2.92 -5.60 -12.17
N ALA A 156 -3.81 -5.39 -11.20
CA ALA A 156 -3.59 -5.73 -9.79
C ALA A 156 -3.37 -7.25 -9.59
N LEU A 157 -4.14 -8.09 -10.29
CA LEU A 157 -3.99 -9.55 -10.28
C LEU A 157 -2.65 -9.97 -10.91
N SER A 158 -2.27 -9.39 -12.05
CA SER A 158 -1.01 -9.71 -12.75
C SER A 158 0.23 -9.33 -11.94
N LEU A 159 0.14 -8.27 -11.14
CA LEU A 159 1.22 -7.82 -10.25
C LEU A 159 1.25 -8.59 -8.92
N GLY A 160 0.27 -9.48 -8.68
CA GLY A 160 0.18 -10.24 -7.43
C GLY A 160 -0.22 -9.39 -6.22
N LEU A 161 -0.78 -8.20 -6.42
CA LEU A 161 -1.29 -7.34 -5.34
C LEU A 161 -2.59 -7.88 -4.78
N LEU A 162 -3.38 -8.53 -5.62
CA LEU A 162 -4.64 -9.18 -5.31
C LEU A 162 -4.65 -10.59 -5.89
N ARG A 163 -5.52 -11.47 -5.35
CA ARG A 163 -5.90 -12.74 -5.96
C ARG A 163 -7.42 -12.86 -5.94
N GLY A 164 -7.97 -13.42 -7.00
CA GLY A 164 -9.41 -13.53 -7.13
C GLY A 164 -9.83 -13.83 -8.56
N THR A 165 -11.12 -13.69 -8.83
CA THR A 165 -11.74 -13.88 -10.14
C THR A 165 -12.55 -12.64 -10.50
N ILE A 166 -12.71 -12.40 -11.79
CA ILE A 166 -13.55 -11.34 -12.35
C ILE A 166 -14.73 -12.03 -13.04
N ASP A 167 -15.94 -11.62 -12.68
CA ASP A 167 -17.15 -11.89 -13.43
C ASP A 167 -17.51 -10.64 -14.21
N GLN A 168 -17.26 -10.69 -15.53
CA GLN A 168 -17.48 -9.56 -16.42
C GLN A 168 -18.99 -9.39 -16.74
N VAL A 169 -19.76 -10.46 -16.69
CA VAL A 169 -21.19 -10.43 -16.99
C VAL A 169 -21.97 -9.73 -15.88
N ASP A 170 -21.65 -10.11 -14.62
CA ASP A 170 -22.26 -9.51 -13.43
C ASP A 170 -21.51 -8.25 -12.97
N GLU A 171 -20.41 -7.86 -13.65
CA GLU A 171 -19.53 -6.74 -13.29
C GLU A 171 -19.05 -6.80 -11.82
N VAL A 172 -18.65 -7.98 -11.35
CA VAL A 172 -18.21 -8.22 -9.98
C VAL A 172 -16.81 -8.80 -9.94
N ALA A 173 -15.98 -8.28 -9.07
CA ALA A 173 -14.68 -8.85 -8.72
C ALA A 173 -14.76 -9.58 -7.36
N HIS A 174 -14.46 -10.87 -7.35
CA HIS A 174 -14.38 -11.70 -6.15
C HIS A 174 -12.94 -11.79 -5.69
N ILE A 175 -12.55 -11.02 -4.66
CA ILE A 175 -11.18 -10.96 -4.17
C ILE A 175 -11.02 -11.90 -2.99
N THR A 176 -10.17 -12.92 -3.14
CA THR A 176 -9.89 -13.91 -2.09
C THR A 176 -8.71 -13.54 -1.22
N TRP A 177 -7.74 -12.78 -1.75
CA TRP A 177 -6.52 -12.44 -1.05
C TRP A 177 -5.99 -11.07 -1.47
N VAL A 178 -5.41 -10.36 -0.51
CA VAL A 178 -4.74 -9.05 -0.69
C VAL A 178 -3.32 -9.17 -0.20
N GLN A 179 -2.37 -8.57 -0.91
CA GLN A 179 -0.97 -8.51 -0.48
C GLN A 179 -0.89 -7.83 0.90
N PRO A 180 -0.22 -8.46 1.90
CA PRO A 180 -0.03 -7.84 3.20
C PRO A 180 0.72 -6.50 3.07
N LYS A 181 0.22 -5.50 3.79
CA LYS A 181 0.87 -4.20 3.95
C LYS A 181 1.38 -4.05 5.37
N VAL A 182 2.37 -3.21 5.55
CA VAL A 182 2.72 -2.73 6.89
C VAL A 182 1.60 -1.81 7.37
N LEU A 183 1.06 -2.13 8.53
CA LEU A 183 -0.09 -1.43 9.12
C LEU A 183 0.38 -0.18 9.87
N ASP A 184 -0.36 0.92 9.73
CA ASP A 184 -0.21 2.04 10.64
C ASP A 184 -0.87 1.75 12.00
N MET A 185 -0.58 2.56 13.03
CA MET A 185 -1.10 2.35 14.39
C MET A 185 -2.64 2.38 14.45
N LYS A 186 -3.29 3.14 13.58
CA LYS A 186 -4.75 3.18 13.48
C LYS A 186 -5.32 1.88 12.92
N GLN A 187 -4.66 1.33 11.88
CA GLN A 187 -5.03 0.04 11.29
C GLN A 187 -4.79 -1.12 12.27
N VAL A 188 -3.71 -1.06 13.05
CA VAL A 188 -3.46 -2.03 14.16
C VAL A 188 -4.57 -1.96 15.21
N GLY A 189 -5.01 -0.75 15.58
CA GLY A 189 -6.16 -0.56 16.49
C GLY A 189 -7.45 -1.19 15.93
N ASN A 190 -7.74 -1.00 14.66
CA ASN A 190 -8.90 -1.60 13.99
C ASN A 190 -8.80 -3.13 13.94
N LEU A 191 -7.60 -3.67 13.65
CA LEU A 191 -7.36 -5.11 13.66
C LEU A 191 -7.60 -5.72 15.05
N ARG A 192 -7.09 -5.07 16.09
CA ARG A 192 -7.32 -5.46 17.49
C ARG A 192 -8.81 -5.52 17.82
N LYS A 193 -9.58 -4.50 17.43
CA LYS A 193 -11.03 -4.49 17.64
C LYS A 193 -11.72 -5.68 16.97
N ARG A 194 -11.40 -5.95 15.71
CA ARG A 194 -11.96 -7.10 14.97
C ARG A 194 -11.62 -8.45 15.61
N LEU A 195 -10.41 -8.60 16.15
CA LEU A 195 -10.00 -9.82 16.87
C LEU A 195 -10.78 -9.98 18.18
N LEU A 196 -11.04 -8.90 18.91
CA LEU A 196 -11.86 -8.94 20.12
C LEU A 196 -13.32 -9.26 19.82
N ASP A 197 -13.89 -8.71 18.74
CA ASP A 197 -15.24 -9.01 18.28
C ASP A 197 -15.37 -10.50 17.88
N TRP A 198 -14.34 -11.02 17.19
CA TRP A 198 -14.29 -12.44 16.84
C TRP A 198 -14.17 -13.36 18.07
N ASP A 199 -13.28 -13.03 19.00
CA ASP A 199 -13.12 -13.77 20.27
C ASP A 199 -14.45 -13.81 21.05
N SER A 200 -15.14 -12.68 21.17
CA SER A 200 -16.46 -12.61 21.79
C SER A 200 -17.48 -13.51 21.09
N SER A 201 -17.49 -13.52 19.75
CA SER A 201 -18.41 -14.37 18.98
C SER A 201 -18.12 -15.86 19.15
N VAL A 202 -16.83 -16.25 19.21
CA VAL A 202 -16.42 -17.63 19.45
C VAL A 202 -16.81 -18.07 20.86
N ASN A 203 -16.59 -17.22 21.87
CA ASN A 203 -16.98 -17.51 23.25
C ASN A 203 -18.51 -17.65 23.41
N GLN A 204 -19.29 -16.79 22.73
CA GLN A 204 -20.75 -16.91 22.73
C GLN A 204 -21.21 -18.23 22.10
N LEU A 205 -20.61 -18.61 20.97
CA LEU A 205 -20.90 -19.88 20.31
C LEU A 205 -20.52 -21.07 21.20
N GLY A 206 -19.35 -21.01 21.85
CA GLY A 206 -18.91 -22.04 22.81
C GLY A 206 -19.92 -22.21 23.95
N ASN A 207 -20.31 -21.12 24.60
CA ASN A 207 -21.31 -21.14 25.68
C ASN A 207 -22.67 -21.67 25.21
N TRP A 208 -23.09 -21.34 23.98
CA TRP A 208 -24.33 -21.87 23.40
C TRP A 208 -24.23 -23.37 23.16
N ILE A 209 -23.13 -23.87 22.58
CA ILE A 209 -22.91 -25.31 22.36
C ILE A 209 -22.89 -26.05 23.68
N GLU A 210 -22.17 -25.54 24.71
CA GLU A 210 -22.16 -26.16 26.04
C GLU A 210 -23.55 -26.18 26.69
N GLY A 211 -24.34 -25.11 26.52
CA GLY A 211 -25.72 -25.04 26.98
C GLY A 211 -26.65 -26.01 26.28
N ALA A 212 -26.60 -26.03 24.94
CA ALA A 212 -27.43 -26.88 24.11
C ALA A 212 -27.01 -28.37 24.13
N GLY A 213 -25.72 -28.64 24.40
CA GLY A 213 -25.14 -29.98 24.43
C GLY A 213 -25.32 -30.70 25.76
N LYS A 214 -25.73 -30.05 26.82
CA LYS A 214 -25.91 -30.70 28.14
C LYS A 214 -26.88 -31.87 28.10
N ASP A 215 -27.93 -31.78 27.32
CA ASP A 215 -28.94 -32.82 27.17
C ASP A 215 -28.45 -33.99 26.29
N VAL A 216 -27.47 -33.78 25.43
CA VAL A 216 -26.89 -34.78 24.54
C VAL A 216 -25.75 -35.56 25.23
N TRP A 217 -25.01 -34.92 26.13
CA TRP A 217 -23.90 -35.56 26.88
C TRP A 217 -24.31 -36.17 28.21
N ALA A 218 -25.57 -35.96 28.65
CA ALA A 218 -26.12 -36.53 29.87
C ALA A 218 -26.81 -37.89 29.65
N ALA A 219 -26.78 -38.42 28.44
CA ALA A 219 -27.22 -39.76 28.09
C ALA A 219 -26.01 -40.67 27.86
#